data_71fbad4e705b640d60040c29057067f9
#
_entry.id   71fbad4e705b640d60040c29057067f9
#
_cell.length_a   1.000
_cell.length_b   1.000
_cell.length_c   1.000
_cell.angle_alpha   90.00
_cell.angle_beta   90.00
_cell.angle_gamma   90.00
#
_symmetry.space_group_name_H-M   'P 1'
#
loop_
_entity.id
_entity.type
_entity.pdbx_description
1 polymer ?
#
loop_
_entity_poly.entity_id
_entity_poly.type
_entity_poly.pdbx_seq_one_letter_code
_entity_poly.pdbx_strand_id
1 'polypeptide(L)'
;MKHVLAIAAAVLLAGCATSGMKDTLPKLSSKSSKTVPAYVQCVVPKWQALSPDAKGDAKDDKGTVTANKDGAHERLEIRANGSGAQVVMYELQKVKGDYNSSYRDEAISCL
;
A
#
# COMPACT_ATOMS: atom_id res chain seq x y z
N MET A 1 -25.27 -8.56 -43.06
CA MET A 1 -25.38 -7.36 -42.42
C MET A 1 -25.74 -7.37 -40.98
N LYS A 2 -26.19 -8.41 -40.43
CA LYS A 2 -26.70 -8.37 -39.11
C LYS A 2 -25.80 -8.99 -38.09
N HIS A 3 -24.58 -9.26 -38.42
CA HIS A 3 -23.74 -10.06 -37.56
C HIS A 3 -22.66 -9.26 -36.89
N VAL A 4 -22.74 -7.98 -36.96
CA VAL A 4 -21.66 -7.15 -36.51
C VAL A 4 -21.75 -6.79 -35.05
N LEU A 5 -22.83 -7.18 -34.41
CA LEU A 5 -23.10 -6.69 -33.06
C LEU A 5 -22.62 -7.59 -31.94
N ALA A 6 -22.01 -8.70 -32.23
CA ALA A 6 -21.68 -9.66 -31.18
C ALA A 6 -20.30 -9.48 -30.57
N ILE A 7 -19.53 -8.54 -31.05
CA ILE A 7 -18.12 -8.52 -30.67
C ILE A 7 -17.80 -7.52 -29.56
N ALA A 8 -18.73 -6.70 -29.20
CA ALA A 8 -18.43 -5.61 -28.30
C ALA A 8 -18.42 -5.97 -26.81
N ALA A 9 -18.87 -7.16 -26.46
CA ALA A 9 -19.07 -7.48 -25.07
C ALA A 9 -17.87 -8.14 -24.38
N ALA A 10 -16.87 -8.55 -25.14
CA ALA A 10 -15.81 -9.36 -24.57
C ALA A 10 -14.66 -8.56 -23.97
N VAL A 11 -14.62 -7.26 -24.19
CA VAL A 11 -13.44 -6.50 -23.84
C VAL A 11 -13.48 -5.98 -22.42
N LEU A 12 -14.61 -6.06 -21.75
CA LEU A 12 -14.77 -5.44 -20.45
C LEU A 12 -14.27 -6.28 -19.27
N LEU A 13 -13.87 -7.50 -19.50
CA LEU A 13 -13.48 -8.37 -18.42
C LEU A 13 -12.00 -8.39 -18.11
N ALA A 14 -11.21 -7.78 -18.96
CA ALA A 14 -9.77 -7.86 -18.81
C ALA A 14 -9.22 -6.90 -17.75
N GLY A 15 -9.99 -5.92 -17.34
CA GLY A 15 -9.49 -4.91 -16.41
C GLY A 15 -9.49 -5.32 -14.95
N CYS A 16 -10.13 -6.41 -14.60
CA CYS A 16 -10.25 -6.79 -13.20
C CYS A 16 -9.22 -7.78 -12.74
N ALA A 17 -8.37 -8.26 -13.61
CA ALA A 17 -7.47 -9.35 -13.27
C ALA A 17 -6.16 -8.92 -12.65
N THR A 18 -5.91 -7.63 -12.57
CA THR A 18 -4.63 -7.15 -12.07
C THR A 18 -4.71 -6.63 -10.66
N SER A 19 -5.77 -6.98 -9.98
CA SER A 19 -5.94 -6.49 -8.65
C SER A 19 -5.08 -7.27 -7.70
N GLY A 20 -4.09 -6.86 -7.20
CA GLY A 20 -3.31 -7.51 -6.18
C GLY A 20 -3.73 -6.99 -4.83
N MET A 21 -2.76 -6.52 -4.10
CA MET A 21 -2.96 -5.98 -2.78
C MET A 21 -3.91 -4.79 -2.78
N LYS A 22 -4.06 -4.11 -3.90
CA LYS A 22 -4.93 -2.94 -3.98
C LYS A 22 -6.41 -3.25 -3.85
N ASP A 23 -6.79 -4.51 -4.01
CA ASP A 23 -8.18 -4.89 -3.82
C ASP A 23 -8.56 -5.09 -2.37
N THR A 24 -7.59 -5.15 -1.47
CA THR A 24 -7.90 -5.24 -0.06
C THR A 24 -8.31 -3.88 0.45
N LEU A 25 -9.17 -3.86 1.45
CA LEU A 25 -9.51 -2.62 2.10
C LEU A 25 -8.29 -2.06 2.84
N PRO A 26 -8.08 -0.76 2.81
CA PRO A 26 -6.98 -0.18 3.56
C PRO A 26 -7.09 -0.48 5.06
N LYS A 27 -5.97 -0.82 5.67
CA LYS A 27 -5.89 -1.04 7.10
C LYS A 27 -5.58 0.24 7.86
N LEU A 28 -5.15 1.26 7.16
CA LEU A 28 -4.90 2.57 7.70
C LEU A 28 -5.15 3.58 6.58
N SER A 29 -5.84 4.65 6.90
CA SER A 29 -5.96 5.79 6.02
C SER A 29 -5.98 7.03 6.90
N SER A 30 -4.92 7.79 6.87
CA SER A 30 -4.74 8.87 7.81
C SER A 30 -3.89 9.99 7.25
N LYS A 31 -3.94 11.14 7.89
CA LYS A 31 -3.12 12.29 7.51
C LYS A 31 -1.91 12.38 8.41
N SER A 32 -0.79 12.81 7.85
CA SER A 32 0.43 13.11 8.57
C SER A 32 0.77 14.58 8.38
N SER A 33 1.35 15.19 9.40
CA SER A 33 1.91 16.53 9.28
C SER A 33 3.28 16.52 8.61
N LYS A 34 3.88 15.36 8.40
CA LYS A 34 5.18 15.23 7.76
C LYS A 34 5.08 15.33 6.26
N THR A 35 6.14 15.75 5.61
CA THR A 35 6.26 15.64 4.15
C THR A 35 6.38 14.18 3.76
N VAL A 36 6.16 13.88 2.47
CA VAL A 36 6.28 12.52 1.97
C VAL A 36 7.66 11.93 2.26
N PRO A 37 8.78 12.59 1.93
CA PRO A 37 10.09 12.02 2.25
C PRO A 37 10.33 11.83 3.75
N ALA A 38 9.90 12.77 4.57
CA ALA A 38 10.10 12.67 6.01
C ALA A 38 9.32 11.50 6.61
N TYR A 39 8.10 11.26 6.13
CA TYR A 39 7.33 10.12 6.59
C TYR A 39 7.98 8.79 6.19
N VAL A 40 8.41 8.67 4.95
CA VAL A 40 9.08 7.45 4.47
C VAL A 40 10.35 7.19 5.27
N GLN A 41 11.14 8.22 5.53
CA GLN A 41 12.36 8.09 6.33
C GLN A 41 12.09 7.66 7.76
N CYS A 42 10.94 7.99 8.30
CA CYS A 42 10.54 7.56 9.64
C CYS A 42 10.17 6.07 9.65
N VAL A 43 9.38 5.62 8.69
CA VAL A 43 8.82 4.28 8.69
C VAL A 43 9.83 3.22 8.28
N VAL A 44 10.68 3.50 7.29
CA VAL A 44 11.54 2.47 6.70
C VAL A 44 12.40 1.76 7.73
N PRO A 45 13.17 2.45 8.60
CA PRO A 45 13.99 1.74 9.58
C PRO A 45 13.16 0.95 10.59
N LYS A 46 11.97 1.43 10.93
CA LYS A 46 11.09 0.71 11.84
C LYS A 46 10.56 -0.58 11.22
N TRP A 47 10.18 -0.52 9.94
CA TRP A 47 9.75 -1.72 9.25
C TRP A 47 10.93 -2.68 8.98
N GLN A 48 12.14 -2.16 8.78
CA GLN A 48 13.31 -3.01 8.61
C GLN A 48 13.63 -3.80 9.87
N ALA A 49 13.29 -3.30 11.04
CA ALA A 49 13.43 -4.06 12.28
C ALA A 49 12.44 -5.22 12.34
N LEU A 50 11.31 -5.13 11.65
CA LEU A 50 10.33 -6.21 11.58
C LEU A 50 10.61 -7.16 10.43
N SER A 51 11.07 -6.62 9.31
CA SER A 51 11.31 -7.36 8.08
C SER A 51 12.53 -6.75 7.39
N PRO A 52 13.67 -7.45 7.36
CA PRO A 52 14.89 -6.87 6.78
C PRO A 52 14.76 -6.49 5.30
N ASP A 53 13.78 -7.04 4.58
CA ASP A 53 13.53 -6.71 3.20
C ASP A 53 12.74 -5.43 3.00
N ALA A 54 12.30 -4.78 4.07
CA ALA A 54 11.52 -3.55 3.96
C ALA A 54 12.33 -2.47 3.25
N LYS A 55 11.66 -1.77 2.35
CA LYS A 55 12.28 -0.72 1.55
C LYS A 55 11.27 0.36 1.26
N GLY A 56 11.75 1.54 1.02
CA GLY A 56 10.93 2.69 0.69
C GLY A 56 11.50 3.47 -0.45
N ASP A 57 10.63 4.20 -1.13
CA ASP A 57 10.97 5.12 -2.18
C ASP A 57 10.11 6.36 -1.99
N ALA A 58 10.71 7.53 -2.12
CA ALA A 58 10.01 8.77 -1.90
C ALA A 58 10.44 9.82 -2.91
N LYS A 59 9.44 10.49 -3.47
CA LYS A 59 9.59 11.70 -4.24
C LYS A 59 8.88 12.82 -3.50
N ASP A 60 8.90 14.02 -4.03
CA ASP A 60 8.30 15.15 -3.32
C ASP A 60 6.80 14.97 -3.09
N ASP A 61 6.10 14.34 -4.02
CA ASP A 61 4.65 14.27 -4.01
C ASP A 61 4.11 12.87 -3.70
N LYS A 62 4.92 11.82 -3.74
CA LYS A 62 4.44 10.48 -3.44
C LYS A 62 5.58 9.57 -3.00
N GLY A 63 5.23 8.58 -2.19
CA GLY A 63 6.17 7.59 -1.72
C GLY A 63 5.49 6.25 -1.52
N THR A 64 6.30 5.22 -1.38
CA THR A 64 5.86 3.86 -1.16
C THR A 64 6.82 3.18 -0.18
N VAL A 65 6.28 2.40 0.74
CA VAL A 65 7.08 1.52 1.60
C VAL A 65 6.48 0.13 1.51
N THR A 66 7.32 -0.87 1.32
CA THR A 66 6.88 -2.26 1.21
C THR A 66 7.71 -3.16 2.12
N ALA A 67 7.09 -4.22 2.61
CA ALA A 67 7.75 -5.28 3.36
C ALA A 67 7.07 -6.60 3.03
N ASN A 68 7.87 -7.66 2.89
CA ASN A 68 7.36 -8.99 2.59
C ASN A 68 8.14 -9.99 3.44
N LYS A 69 7.46 -10.62 4.41
CA LYS A 69 8.08 -11.59 5.27
C LYS A 69 7.06 -12.62 5.70
N ASP A 70 7.42 -13.90 5.61
CA ASP A 70 6.64 -15.01 6.15
C ASP A 70 5.16 -14.99 5.71
N GLY A 71 4.92 -14.69 4.42
CA GLY A 71 3.58 -14.65 3.88
C GLY A 71 2.82 -13.37 4.13
N ALA A 72 3.41 -12.41 4.81
CA ALA A 72 2.82 -11.10 5.00
C ALA A 72 3.33 -10.14 3.92
N HIS A 73 2.43 -9.39 3.34
CA HIS A 73 2.75 -8.34 2.38
C HIS A 73 2.19 -7.04 2.91
N GLU A 74 3.07 -6.09 3.16
CA GLU A 74 2.72 -4.79 3.72
C GLU A 74 3.08 -3.71 2.73
N ARG A 75 2.20 -2.75 2.53
CA ARG A 75 2.45 -1.67 1.60
C ARG A 75 1.84 -0.37 2.10
N LEU A 76 2.65 0.65 2.16
CA LEU A 76 2.21 2.02 2.39
C LEU A 76 2.27 2.79 1.09
N GLU A 77 1.22 3.56 0.83
CA GLU A 77 1.19 4.56 -0.23
C GLU A 77 1.03 5.92 0.42
N ILE A 78 1.94 6.80 0.13
CA ILE A 78 1.99 8.12 0.74
C ILE A 78 1.91 9.16 -0.37
N ARG A 79 1.03 10.13 -0.22
CA ARG A 79 0.86 11.20 -1.21
C ARG A 79 0.87 12.53 -0.51
N ALA A 80 1.47 13.52 -1.15
CA ALA A 80 1.45 14.87 -0.63
C ALA A 80 0.01 15.38 -0.51
N ASN A 81 -0.26 16.07 0.60
CA ASN A 81 -1.56 16.64 0.87
C ASN A 81 -1.34 17.97 1.59
N GLY A 82 -1.34 19.05 0.84
CA GLY A 82 -0.97 20.36 1.38
C GLY A 82 0.47 20.34 1.87
N SER A 83 0.69 20.78 3.09
CA SER A 83 2.02 20.75 3.70
C SER A 83 2.39 19.41 4.33
N GLY A 84 1.44 18.49 4.40
CA GLY A 84 1.64 17.17 4.97
C GLY A 84 1.45 16.08 3.94
N ALA A 85 0.96 14.93 4.39
CA ALA A 85 0.77 13.77 3.53
C ALA A 85 -0.48 12.99 3.91
N GLN A 86 -1.04 12.29 2.94
CA GLN A 86 -2.06 11.27 3.15
C GLN A 86 -1.36 9.92 3.12
N VAL A 87 -1.59 9.11 4.13
CA VAL A 87 -0.96 7.80 4.29
C VAL A 87 -2.03 6.73 4.24
N VAL A 88 -1.86 5.77 3.33
CA VAL A 88 -2.78 4.65 3.17
C VAL A 88 -1.98 3.36 3.26
N MET A 89 -2.44 2.41 4.07
CA MET A 89 -1.76 1.15 4.26
C MET A 89 -2.62 -0.01 3.80
N TYR A 90 -2.01 -0.90 3.02
CA TYR A 90 -2.62 -2.15 2.60
C TYR A 90 -1.83 -3.31 3.19
N GLU A 91 -2.56 -4.31 3.67
CA GLU A 91 -1.95 -5.50 4.24
C GLU A 91 -2.58 -6.75 3.66
N LEU A 92 -1.76 -7.73 3.35
CA LEU A 92 -2.20 -9.08 3.03
C LEU A 92 -1.37 -10.04 3.86
N GLN A 93 -1.97 -10.61 4.89
CA GLN A 93 -1.31 -11.57 5.76
C GLN A 93 -2.02 -12.91 5.64
N LYS A 94 -1.27 -13.94 5.27
CA LYS A 94 -1.82 -15.27 5.03
C LYS A 94 -1.80 -16.18 6.26
N VAL A 95 -1.33 -15.70 7.37
CA VAL A 95 -1.18 -16.51 8.56
C VAL A 95 -2.50 -16.58 9.29
N LYS A 96 -3.03 -17.79 9.45
CA LYS A 96 -4.29 -17.98 10.15
C LYS A 96 -4.10 -17.74 11.63
N GLY A 97 -4.91 -16.85 12.18
CA GLY A 97 -4.96 -16.65 13.62
C GLY A 97 -3.92 -15.74 14.21
N ASP A 98 -2.90 -15.38 13.45
CA ASP A 98 -1.81 -14.55 13.95
C ASP A 98 -1.64 -13.27 13.14
N TYR A 99 -2.61 -12.40 13.26
CA TYR A 99 -2.46 -11.10 12.66
C TYR A 99 -1.38 -10.30 13.38
N ASN A 100 -0.41 -9.82 12.63
CA ASN A 100 0.67 -9.00 13.19
C ASN A 100 0.36 -7.52 12.92
N SER A 101 0.00 -6.80 13.95
CA SER A 101 -0.33 -5.38 13.85
C SER A 101 0.91 -4.48 13.91
N SER A 102 2.10 -5.04 14.07
CA SER A 102 3.31 -4.25 14.29
C SER A 102 3.60 -3.27 13.16
N TYR A 103 3.39 -3.69 11.92
CA TYR A 103 3.60 -2.81 10.77
C TYR A 103 2.68 -1.59 10.82
N ARG A 104 1.42 -1.81 11.13
CA ARG A 104 0.47 -0.73 11.26
C ARG A 104 0.82 0.18 12.44
N ASP A 105 1.17 -0.40 13.56
CA ASP A 105 1.52 0.37 14.76
C ASP A 105 2.72 1.28 14.50
N GLU A 106 3.73 0.78 13.79
CA GLU A 106 4.88 1.59 13.43
C GLU A 106 4.51 2.68 12.40
N ALA A 107 3.63 2.35 11.45
CA ALA A 107 3.15 3.35 10.50
C ALA A 107 2.41 4.49 11.21
N ILE A 108 1.59 4.16 12.20
CA ILE A 108 0.87 5.15 13.00
C ILE A 108 1.85 5.99 13.81
N SER A 109 2.89 5.38 14.35
CA SER A 109 3.86 6.10 15.18
C SER A 109 4.61 7.18 14.41
N CYS A 110 4.63 7.10 13.10
CA CYS A 110 5.30 8.07 12.24
C CYS A 110 4.39 9.19 11.74
N LEU A 111 3.08 9.09 11.97
CA LEU A 111 2.18 10.14 11.52
C LEU A 111 2.47 11.48 12.21
#